data_4556d9ffb1deb576f4c6e4f0b1baf31b
#
_entry.id   4556d9ffb1deb576f4c6e4f0b1baf31b
#
_cell.length_a   1.000
_cell.length_b   1.000
_cell.length_c   1.000
_cell.angle_alpha   90.00
_cell.angle_beta   90.00
_cell.angle_gamma   90.00
#
_symmetry.space_group_name_H-M   'P 1'
#
loop_
_entity.id
_entity.type
_entity.pdbx_description
1 polymer ?
#
loop_
_entity_poly.entity_id
_entity_poly.type
_entity_poly.pdbx_seq_one_letter_code
_entity_poly.pdbx_strand_id
1 'polypeptide(L)'
;MNYIEARVYLDEVSKYGSVLGLESMRELLRRLGDPQNELKFIHISGTNGKGSVLAYLSTILTGAGYRTGRYISPTLFSYRERIQVDGEYIEKESLARHVTAIAAAAEEMQKAGLPSPTAFEMETALAFLYFKEKRCDIVTLEVGCGGLLDATNVITTTVMEVIASISMDHTDLLGDTLAKIAAQKAGIIKPDTLVVSARQQEEAMQVIEDTCKEKHCALQAVDESRISDVRCGAEGQTFSYKTWENVTISLAGSYQIKNAALALEGVEALRQLDYALSDQQVREGMAHTVWRGRFTTLRRDPTVIIDGSHNPAAARELKDSLERYFPGKTLYYVMGMFKDKDYAQVIDLTAPLARHIITVETPGNPRALPARELAEAVARVNPSVEWADSVAHGVERALAMAGKEDAVIVFGSLSFLGEAADAVNGK
;
A
#
# COMPACT_ATOMS: atom_id res chain seq x y z
N MET A 1 -24.75 -9.26 -14.20
CA MET A 1 -23.54 -10.11 -14.24
C MET A 1 -23.47 -10.94 -12.96
N ASN A 2 -22.94 -12.18 -13.04
CA ASN A 2 -22.47 -12.90 -11.86
C ASN A 2 -21.03 -12.44 -11.48
N TYR A 3 -20.47 -12.98 -10.39
CA TYR A 3 -19.14 -12.57 -9.93
C TYR A 3 -18.03 -12.81 -10.96
N ILE A 4 -18.05 -13.95 -11.65
CA ILE A 4 -17.02 -14.29 -12.64
C ILE A 4 -17.11 -13.33 -13.85
N GLU A 5 -18.31 -13.10 -14.35
CA GLU A 5 -18.56 -12.15 -15.45
C GLU A 5 -18.14 -10.73 -15.08
N ALA A 6 -18.43 -10.28 -13.85
CA ALA A 6 -18.01 -8.97 -13.36
C ALA A 6 -16.49 -8.84 -13.28
N ARG A 7 -15.79 -9.89 -12.86
CA ARG A 7 -14.33 -9.93 -12.83
C ARG A 7 -13.73 -9.86 -14.25
N VAL A 8 -14.24 -10.70 -15.16
CA VAL A 8 -13.79 -10.69 -16.57
C VAL A 8 -14.00 -9.31 -17.19
N TYR A 9 -15.14 -8.67 -16.95
CA TYR A 9 -15.42 -7.31 -17.43
C TYR A 9 -14.37 -6.29 -16.97
N LEU A 10 -14.06 -6.27 -15.67
CA LEU A 10 -13.05 -5.36 -15.11
C LEU A 10 -11.63 -5.66 -15.62
N ASP A 11 -11.29 -6.95 -15.78
CA ASP A 11 -10.00 -7.36 -16.32
C ASP A 11 -9.84 -6.98 -17.81
N GLU A 12 -10.92 -7.02 -18.57
CA GLU A 12 -10.92 -6.55 -19.98
C GLU A 12 -10.74 -5.03 -20.07
N VAL A 13 -11.45 -4.26 -19.24
CA VAL A 13 -11.29 -2.81 -19.18
C VAL A 13 -9.87 -2.43 -18.78
N SER A 14 -9.22 -3.18 -17.91
CA SER A 14 -7.85 -2.90 -17.44
C SER A 14 -6.81 -2.92 -18.57
N LYS A 15 -7.06 -3.62 -19.68
CA LYS A 15 -6.16 -3.68 -20.84
C LYS A 15 -6.02 -2.35 -21.56
N TYR A 16 -6.96 -1.42 -21.40
CA TYR A 16 -6.92 -0.10 -22.02
C TYR A 16 -6.05 0.92 -21.27
N GLY A 17 -5.41 0.50 -20.15
CA GLY A 17 -4.51 1.33 -19.37
C GLY A 17 -5.21 2.30 -18.42
N SER A 18 -4.40 3.24 -17.90
CA SER A 18 -4.88 4.29 -16.98
C SER A 18 -4.73 5.66 -17.65
N VAL A 19 -5.76 6.50 -17.51
CA VAL A 19 -5.72 7.90 -17.92
C VAL A 19 -5.84 8.73 -16.65
N LEU A 20 -4.92 9.69 -16.46
CA LEU A 20 -4.99 10.63 -15.33
C LEU A 20 -5.99 11.73 -15.66
N GLY A 21 -6.84 12.04 -14.71
CA GLY A 21 -7.89 13.06 -14.84
C GLY A 21 -9.08 12.70 -13.96
N LEU A 22 -9.92 13.68 -13.67
CA LEU A 22 -11.08 13.47 -12.77
C LEU A 22 -12.43 13.57 -13.50
N GLU A 23 -12.44 14.00 -14.77
CA GLU A 23 -13.65 14.27 -15.52
C GLU A 23 -14.48 13.02 -15.75
N SER A 24 -13.83 11.93 -16.22
CA SER A 24 -14.47 10.64 -16.46
C SER A 24 -15.03 10.06 -15.14
N MET A 25 -14.23 10.11 -14.08
CA MET A 25 -14.65 9.63 -12.74
C MET A 25 -15.85 10.43 -12.19
N ARG A 26 -15.84 11.77 -12.32
CA ARG A 26 -16.96 12.61 -11.89
C ARG A 26 -18.23 12.28 -12.64
N GLU A 27 -18.16 12.13 -13.96
CA GLU A 27 -19.35 11.81 -14.77
C GLU A 27 -19.87 10.41 -14.46
N LEU A 28 -18.99 9.43 -14.26
CA LEU A 28 -19.39 8.08 -13.83
C LEU A 28 -20.15 8.14 -12.50
N LEU A 29 -19.59 8.83 -11.49
CA LEU A 29 -20.21 8.94 -10.17
C LEU A 29 -21.54 9.69 -10.23
N ARG A 30 -21.63 10.77 -11.01
CA ARG A 30 -22.89 11.50 -11.23
C ARG A 30 -24.01 10.59 -11.74
N ARG A 31 -23.71 9.69 -12.69
CA ARG A 31 -24.67 8.69 -13.20
C ARG A 31 -25.05 7.63 -12.16
N LEU A 32 -24.15 7.38 -11.21
CA LEU A 32 -24.37 6.45 -10.10
C LEU A 32 -24.99 7.12 -8.86
N GLY A 33 -25.37 8.40 -8.95
CA GLY A 33 -26.02 9.15 -7.87
C GLY A 33 -25.07 9.66 -6.79
N ASP A 34 -23.83 9.96 -7.17
CA ASP A 34 -22.79 10.58 -6.34
C ASP A 34 -22.61 9.94 -4.94
N PRO A 35 -22.41 8.60 -4.86
CA PRO A 35 -22.37 7.88 -3.58
C PRO A 35 -21.27 8.39 -2.64
N GLN A 36 -20.18 8.97 -3.16
CA GLN A 36 -19.06 9.53 -2.37
C GLN A 36 -19.49 10.72 -1.49
N ASN A 37 -20.53 11.44 -1.85
CA ASN A 37 -20.97 12.62 -1.11
C ASN A 37 -21.67 12.27 0.22
N GLU A 38 -22.06 11.02 0.41
CA GLU A 38 -22.68 10.51 1.64
C GLU A 38 -21.69 9.84 2.61
N LEU A 39 -20.40 9.82 2.25
CA LEU A 39 -19.32 9.15 3.00
C LEU A 39 -18.36 10.18 3.59
N LYS A 40 -17.66 9.81 4.65
CA LYS A 40 -16.53 10.56 5.23
C LYS A 40 -15.24 9.81 4.99
N PHE A 41 -14.16 10.55 4.70
CA PHE A 41 -12.91 9.92 4.28
C PHE A 41 -11.71 10.36 5.11
N ILE A 42 -10.84 9.39 5.41
CA ILE A 42 -9.41 9.60 5.68
C ILE A 42 -8.69 9.28 4.39
N HIS A 43 -8.14 10.28 3.72
CA HIS A 43 -7.50 10.12 2.41
C HIS A 43 -5.99 10.01 2.55
N ILE A 44 -5.39 8.92 2.06
CA ILE A 44 -4.00 8.57 2.36
C ILE A 44 -3.18 8.51 1.09
N SER A 45 -2.20 9.43 0.96
CA SER A 45 -1.21 9.45 -0.11
C SER A 45 0.21 9.24 0.43
N GLY A 46 1.18 9.05 -0.47
CA GLY A 46 2.59 8.82 -0.15
C GLY A 46 3.26 7.90 -1.17
N THR A 47 4.55 7.73 -1.08
CA THR A 47 5.27 6.73 -1.90
C THR A 47 5.21 5.37 -1.18
N ASN A 48 5.73 5.29 0.04
CA ASN A 48 5.75 4.08 0.85
C ASN A 48 4.96 4.30 2.16
N GLY A 49 4.44 3.22 2.75
CA GLY A 49 3.74 3.28 4.04
C GLY A 49 2.23 3.49 3.99
N LYS A 50 1.64 3.94 2.86
CA LYS A 50 0.20 4.21 2.73
C LYS A 50 -0.67 3.09 3.32
N GLY A 51 -0.56 1.88 2.77
CA GLY A 51 -1.36 0.74 3.19
C GLY A 51 -1.13 0.31 4.65
N SER A 52 0.09 0.46 5.19
CA SER A 52 0.36 0.16 6.60
C SER A 52 -0.33 1.15 7.53
N VAL A 53 -0.25 2.45 7.24
CA VAL A 53 -0.94 3.49 8.02
C VAL A 53 -2.45 3.33 7.91
N LEU A 54 -2.95 3.07 6.71
CA LEU A 54 -4.36 2.75 6.47
C LEU A 54 -4.81 1.55 7.31
N ALA A 55 -4.02 0.49 7.35
CA ALA A 55 -4.33 -0.71 8.13
C ALA A 55 -4.42 -0.40 9.64
N TYR A 56 -3.47 0.35 10.20
CA TYR A 56 -3.53 0.79 11.59
C TYR A 56 -4.79 1.61 11.87
N LEU A 57 -5.03 2.69 11.12
CA LEU A 57 -6.15 3.58 11.35
C LEU A 57 -7.49 2.86 11.22
N SER A 58 -7.67 2.04 10.18
CA SER A 58 -8.92 1.30 9.99
C SER A 58 -9.15 0.25 11.07
N THR A 59 -8.10 -0.46 11.53
CA THR A 59 -8.22 -1.45 12.62
C THR A 59 -8.61 -0.77 13.94
N ILE A 60 -7.99 0.40 14.26
CA ILE A 60 -8.32 1.19 15.44
C ILE A 60 -9.79 1.66 15.40
N LEU A 61 -10.21 2.23 14.26
CA LEU A 61 -11.57 2.74 14.09
C LEU A 61 -12.62 1.63 14.21
N THR A 62 -12.39 0.48 13.56
CA THR A 62 -13.26 -0.69 13.69
C THR A 62 -13.32 -1.18 15.14
N GLY A 63 -12.17 -1.27 15.83
CA GLY A 63 -12.10 -1.63 17.25
C GLY A 63 -12.78 -0.63 18.19
N ALA A 64 -12.89 0.63 17.77
CA ALA A 64 -13.63 1.67 18.49
C ALA A 64 -15.15 1.65 18.21
N GLY A 65 -15.63 0.77 17.34
CA GLY A 65 -17.05 0.58 17.05
C GLY A 65 -17.58 1.38 15.85
N TYR A 66 -16.70 2.08 15.11
CA TYR A 66 -17.09 2.72 13.85
C TYR A 66 -17.20 1.67 12.74
N ARG A 67 -18.23 1.74 11.92
CA ARG A 67 -18.32 0.96 10.69
C ARG A 67 -17.35 1.53 9.67
N THR A 68 -16.24 0.84 9.47
CA THR A 68 -15.08 1.37 8.75
C THR A 68 -14.93 0.73 7.38
N GLY A 69 -15.03 1.55 6.32
CA GLY A 69 -14.64 1.17 4.97
C GLY A 69 -13.12 1.22 4.79
N ARG A 70 -12.59 0.29 4.00
CA ARG A 70 -11.17 0.23 3.62
C ARG A 70 -11.04 0.02 2.12
N TYR A 71 -10.35 0.94 1.44
CA TYR A 71 -10.00 0.84 0.01
C TYR A 71 -8.51 0.84 -0.19
N ILE A 72 -7.98 -0.19 -0.86
CA ILE A 72 -6.55 -0.41 -1.03
C ILE A 72 -6.18 -0.81 -2.46
N SER A 73 -4.93 -0.51 -2.85
CA SER A 73 -4.33 -0.97 -4.11
C SER A 73 -2.81 -1.07 -4.01
N PRO A 74 -2.17 -2.06 -4.68
CA PRO A 74 -2.78 -3.24 -5.31
C PRO A 74 -3.26 -4.28 -4.29
N THR A 75 -3.91 -5.33 -4.78
CA THR A 75 -4.26 -6.54 -4.00
C THR A 75 -3.17 -7.59 -4.12
N LEU A 76 -3.05 -8.49 -3.13
CA LEU A 76 -2.01 -9.53 -3.08
C LEU A 76 -2.57 -10.94 -3.28
N PHE A 77 -3.60 -11.31 -2.55
CA PHE A 77 -4.12 -12.69 -2.49
C PHE A 77 -5.51 -12.82 -3.10
N SER A 78 -6.33 -11.78 -2.99
CA SER A 78 -7.68 -11.77 -3.53
C SER A 78 -8.03 -10.40 -4.07
N TYR A 79 -8.66 -10.37 -5.24
CA TYR A 79 -9.17 -9.11 -5.78
C TYR A 79 -10.10 -8.36 -4.81
N ARG A 80 -10.88 -9.10 -4.01
CA ARG A 80 -11.82 -8.54 -3.05
C ARG A 80 -11.16 -7.84 -1.85
N GLU A 81 -9.84 -8.06 -1.64
CA GLU A 81 -9.07 -7.30 -0.64
C GLU A 81 -9.15 -5.79 -0.85
N ARG A 82 -9.34 -5.35 -2.09
CA ARG A 82 -9.42 -3.94 -2.46
C ARG A 82 -10.50 -3.19 -1.69
N ILE A 83 -11.60 -3.87 -1.35
CA ILE A 83 -12.79 -3.26 -0.74
C ILE A 83 -13.20 -4.09 0.46
N GLN A 84 -13.10 -3.51 1.64
CA GLN A 84 -13.43 -4.17 2.90
C GLN A 84 -14.32 -3.26 3.77
N VAL A 85 -15.18 -3.87 4.57
CA VAL A 85 -15.91 -3.20 5.65
C VAL A 85 -15.69 -3.98 6.92
N ASP A 86 -15.20 -3.32 7.97
CA ASP A 86 -14.87 -3.91 9.27
C ASP A 86 -13.91 -5.11 9.16
N GLY A 87 -12.99 -5.08 8.17
CA GLY A 87 -12.01 -6.14 7.88
C GLY A 87 -12.53 -7.27 6.99
N GLU A 88 -13.82 -7.31 6.70
CA GLU A 88 -14.43 -8.32 5.82
C GLU A 88 -14.44 -7.85 4.36
N TYR A 89 -14.06 -8.75 3.45
CA TYR A 89 -14.02 -8.47 2.01
C TYR A 89 -15.42 -8.29 1.44
N ILE A 90 -15.57 -7.40 0.46
CA ILE A 90 -16.82 -7.26 -0.31
C ILE A 90 -17.37 -8.61 -0.74
N GLU A 91 -18.65 -8.84 -0.54
CA GLU A 91 -19.34 -10.08 -0.95
C GLU A 91 -19.35 -10.19 -2.49
N LYS A 92 -19.24 -11.42 -3.00
CA LYS A 92 -19.24 -11.69 -4.45
C LYS A 92 -20.48 -11.17 -5.14
N GLU A 93 -21.63 -11.30 -4.50
CA GLU A 93 -22.94 -10.89 -4.96
C GLU A 93 -23.05 -9.35 -5.03
N SER A 94 -22.57 -8.64 -4.00
CA SER A 94 -22.53 -7.18 -3.97
C SER A 94 -21.59 -6.63 -5.04
N LEU A 95 -20.41 -7.23 -5.19
CA LEU A 95 -19.47 -6.86 -6.25
C LEU A 95 -20.12 -7.00 -7.62
N ALA A 96 -20.73 -8.14 -7.92
CA ALA A 96 -21.38 -8.41 -9.22
C ALA A 96 -22.51 -7.41 -9.50
N ARG A 97 -23.35 -7.12 -8.51
CA ARG A 97 -24.47 -6.18 -8.62
C ARG A 97 -23.97 -4.77 -8.94
N HIS A 98 -23.00 -4.27 -8.19
CA HIS A 98 -22.47 -2.91 -8.38
C HIS A 98 -21.68 -2.79 -9.68
N VAL A 99 -20.87 -3.78 -10.07
CA VAL A 99 -20.18 -3.78 -11.37
C VAL A 99 -21.20 -3.78 -12.54
N THR A 100 -22.34 -4.46 -12.40
CA THR A 100 -23.39 -4.41 -13.42
C THR A 100 -23.96 -3.00 -13.57
N ALA A 101 -24.19 -2.27 -12.48
CA ALA A 101 -24.65 -0.88 -12.52
C ALA A 101 -23.58 0.07 -13.11
N ILE A 102 -22.31 -0.13 -12.73
CA ILE A 102 -21.17 0.65 -13.25
C ILE A 102 -21.03 0.43 -14.76
N ALA A 103 -21.14 -0.82 -15.24
CA ALA A 103 -21.04 -1.14 -16.65
C ALA A 103 -22.17 -0.46 -17.47
N ALA A 104 -23.39 -0.44 -16.93
CA ALA A 104 -24.51 0.27 -17.56
C ALA A 104 -24.25 1.79 -17.64
N ALA A 105 -23.75 2.40 -16.57
CA ALA A 105 -23.40 3.83 -16.57
C ALA A 105 -22.25 4.15 -17.56
N ALA A 106 -21.23 3.28 -17.64
CA ALA A 106 -20.14 3.41 -18.60
C ALA A 106 -20.61 3.29 -20.05
N GLU A 107 -21.54 2.38 -20.35
CA GLU A 107 -22.15 2.25 -21.67
C GLU A 107 -22.96 3.51 -22.06
N GLU A 108 -23.67 4.11 -21.11
CA GLU A 108 -24.36 5.39 -21.33
C GLU A 108 -23.38 6.54 -21.59
N MET A 109 -22.24 6.58 -20.90
CA MET A 109 -21.16 7.56 -21.17
C MET A 109 -20.66 7.40 -22.61
N GLN A 110 -20.40 6.18 -23.04
CA GLN A 110 -19.94 5.89 -24.39
C GLN A 110 -20.97 6.30 -25.45
N LYS A 111 -22.27 5.98 -25.24
CA LYS A 111 -23.36 6.42 -26.13
C LYS A 111 -23.49 7.94 -26.21
N ALA A 112 -23.13 8.64 -25.16
CA ALA A 112 -23.09 10.11 -25.11
C ALA A 112 -21.80 10.72 -25.72
N GLY A 113 -20.89 9.90 -26.26
CA GLY A 113 -19.63 10.34 -26.86
C GLY A 113 -18.56 10.75 -25.83
N LEU A 114 -18.74 10.35 -24.57
CA LEU A 114 -17.80 10.65 -23.50
C LEU A 114 -16.73 9.55 -23.36
N PRO A 115 -15.54 9.85 -22.80
CA PRO A 115 -14.51 8.86 -22.56
C PRO A 115 -15.04 7.71 -21.69
N SER A 116 -14.66 6.48 -22.01
CA SER A 116 -14.93 5.33 -21.16
C SER A 116 -14.10 5.39 -19.88
N PRO A 117 -14.72 5.10 -18.71
CA PRO A 117 -13.97 5.04 -17.46
C PRO A 117 -12.90 3.94 -17.49
N THR A 118 -11.77 4.20 -16.84
CA THR A 118 -10.70 3.22 -16.64
C THR A 118 -11.12 2.17 -15.61
N ALA A 119 -10.41 1.03 -15.57
CA ALA A 119 -10.66 0.00 -14.57
C ALA A 119 -10.53 0.54 -13.14
N PHE A 120 -9.52 1.38 -12.86
CA PHE A 120 -9.32 1.97 -11.53
C PHE A 120 -10.43 2.95 -11.13
N GLU A 121 -10.97 3.73 -12.08
CA GLU A 121 -12.16 4.57 -11.85
C GLU A 121 -13.39 3.73 -11.52
N MET A 122 -13.61 2.64 -12.26
CA MET A 122 -14.72 1.70 -11.99
C MET A 122 -14.57 1.00 -10.63
N GLU A 123 -13.36 0.58 -10.26
CA GLU A 123 -13.05 -0.02 -8.96
C GLU A 123 -13.25 0.96 -7.82
N THR A 124 -12.91 2.23 -8.01
CA THR A 124 -13.13 3.30 -7.03
C THR A 124 -14.63 3.59 -6.87
N ALA A 125 -15.38 3.66 -7.97
CA ALA A 125 -16.84 3.80 -7.94
C ALA A 125 -17.53 2.60 -7.25
N LEU A 126 -17.05 1.37 -7.53
CA LEU A 126 -17.49 0.15 -6.87
C LEU A 126 -17.33 0.25 -5.34
N ALA A 127 -16.19 0.75 -4.89
CA ALA A 127 -15.92 0.93 -3.46
C ALA A 127 -16.91 1.93 -2.83
N PHE A 128 -17.14 3.08 -3.46
CA PHE A 128 -18.05 4.10 -2.93
C PHE A 128 -19.50 3.59 -2.87
N LEU A 129 -19.97 2.88 -3.90
CA LEU A 129 -21.30 2.25 -3.89
C LEU A 129 -21.45 1.25 -2.74
N TYR A 130 -20.44 0.41 -2.53
CA TYR A 130 -20.45 -0.58 -1.47
C TYR A 130 -20.38 0.03 -0.08
N PHE A 131 -19.53 1.02 0.14
CA PHE A 131 -19.41 1.70 1.44
C PHE A 131 -20.70 2.45 1.80
N LYS A 132 -21.35 3.10 0.83
CA LYS A 132 -22.67 3.70 1.00
C LYS A 132 -23.73 2.63 1.36
N GLU A 133 -23.79 1.52 0.63
CA GLU A 133 -24.70 0.40 0.92
C GLU A 133 -24.53 -0.13 2.33
N LYS A 134 -23.27 -0.28 2.77
CA LYS A 134 -22.93 -0.75 4.12
C LYS A 134 -23.06 0.34 5.19
N ARG A 135 -23.38 1.58 4.81
CA ARG A 135 -23.50 2.71 5.72
C ARG A 135 -22.25 2.90 6.59
N CYS A 136 -21.09 2.97 5.93
CA CYS A 136 -19.82 3.20 6.63
C CYS A 136 -19.83 4.59 7.29
N ASP A 137 -19.43 4.65 8.55
CA ASP A 137 -19.28 5.91 9.31
C ASP A 137 -18.06 6.69 8.82
N ILE A 138 -17.02 5.96 8.41
CA ILE A 138 -15.76 6.51 7.90
C ILE A 138 -15.09 5.51 6.95
N VAL A 139 -14.38 6.05 5.96
CA VAL A 139 -13.64 5.27 4.96
C VAL A 139 -12.17 5.65 5.00
N THR A 140 -11.28 4.69 5.16
CA THR A 140 -9.84 4.84 4.92
C THR A 140 -9.58 4.55 3.45
N LEU A 141 -9.13 5.56 2.70
CA LEU A 141 -9.04 5.56 1.24
C LEU A 141 -7.60 5.73 0.79
N GLU A 142 -7.00 4.69 0.21
CA GLU A 142 -5.63 4.73 -0.33
C GLU A 142 -5.63 5.29 -1.75
N VAL A 143 -4.77 6.29 -2.00
CA VAL A 143 -4.47 6.81 -3.34
C VAL A 143 -3.74 5.73 -4.18
N GLY A 144 -4.19 5.51 -5.41
CA GLY A 144 -3.55 4.57 -6.32
C GLY A 144 -2.18 5.05 -6.79
N CYS A 145 -2.10 6.23 -7.39
CA CYS A 145 -0.86 6.83 -7.85
C CYS A 145 -0.91 8.36 -7.77
N GLY A 146 0.18 8.98 -7.28
CA GLY A 146 0.26 10.43 -7.14
C GLY A 146 -0.69 10.96 -6.08
N GLY A 147 -1.80 11.56 -6.49
CA GLY A 147 -2.83 12.11 -5.63
C GLY A 147 -3.71 13.13 -6.36
N LEU A 148 -3.16 14.21 -6.90
CA LEU A 148 -3.89 15.34 -7.51
C LEU A 148 -4.92 14.88 -8.56
N LEU A 149 -4.52 13.99 -9.46
CA LEU A 149 -5.34 13.48 -10.56
C LEU A 149 -5.75 12.02 -10.38
N ASP A 150 -5.58 11.46 -9.17
CA ASP A 150 -5.99 10.11 -8.85
C ASP A 150 -7.52 10.02 -8.76
N ALA A 151 -8.11 8.93 -9.25
CA ALA A 151 -9.55 8.75 -9.24
C ALA A 151 -10.18 8.87 -7.84
N THR A 152 -9.44 8.54 -6.78
CA THR A 152 -9.89 8.70 -5.39
C THR A 152 -10.07 10.16 -5.00
N ASN A 153 -9.41 11.11 -5.69
CA ASN A 153 -9.41 12.54 -5.32
C ASN A 153 -10.66 13.32 -5.74
N VAL A 154 -11.67 12.64 -6.25
CA VAL A 154 -13.01 13.24 -6.55
C VAL A 154 -13.81 13.57 -5.29
N ILE A 155 -13.42 13.05 -4.14
CA ILE A 155 -14.11 13.24 -2.85
C ILE A 155 -13.96 14.67 -2.35
N THR A 156 -14.99 15.13 -1.63
CA THR A 156 -15.05 16.48 -1.02
C THR A 156 -15.37 16.45 0.48
N THR A 157 -15.63 15.27 1.02
CA THR A 157 -16.03 15.04 2.41
C THR A 157 -14.89 14.42 3.24
N THR A 158 -13.65 14.80 2.91
CA THR A 158 -12.45 14.38 3.64
C THR A 158 -12.43 15.01 5.02
N VAL A 159 -12.23 14.21 6.06
CA VAL A 159 -12.08 14.68 7.44
C VAL A 159 -10.62 14.87 7.81
N MET A 160 -9.73 14.10 7.20
CA MET A 160 -8.28 14.15 7.42
C MET A 160 -7.53 13.61 6.21
N GLU A 161 -6.47 14.29 5.81
CA GLU A 161 -5.50 13.76 4.85
C GLU A 161 -4.25 13.26 5.56
N VAL A 162 -3.73 12.12 5.09
CA VAL A 162 -2.49 11.55 5.59
C VAL A 162 -1.47 11.44 4.47
N ILE A 163 -0.30 12.06 4.67
CA ILE A 163 0.82 11.97 3.74
C ILE A 163 1.89 11.04 4.33
N ALA A 164 1.93 9.82 3.88
CA ALA A 164 2.98 8.87 4.25
C ALA A 164 4.33 9.27 3.62
N SER A 165 5.39 8.48 3.81
CA SER A 165 6.72 8.87 3.32
C SER A 165 6.75 9.11 1.80
N ILE A 166 7.42 10.20 1.39
CA ILE A 166 7.63 10.57 -0.01
C ILE A 166 9.08 10.27 -0.38
N SER A 167 9.26 9.60 -1.52
CA SER A 167 10.56 9.32 -2.13
C SER A 167 10.44 9.29 -3.64
N MET A 168 11.57 9.23 -4.34
CA MET A 168 11.60 9.10 -5.80
C MET A 168 10.97 7.76 -6.19
N ASP A 169 9.88 7.83 -6.93
CA ASP A 169 9.18 6.71 -7.54
C ASP A 169 8.21 7.23 -8.61
N HIS A 170 7.88 6.41 -9.61
CA HIS A 170 6.99 6.79 -10.71
C HIS A 170 7.38 8.12 -11.40
N THR A 171 8.69 8.34 -11.58
CA THR A 171 9.24 9.62 -12.07
C THR A 171 8.73 10.04 -13.43
N ASP A 172 8.41 9.08 -14.31
CA ASP A 172 7.83 9.34 -15.64
C ASP A 172 6.42 9.95 -15.57
N LEU A 173 5.69 9.72 -14.47
CA LEU A 173 4.32 10.20 -14.28
C LEU A 173 4.21 11.37 -13.30
N LEU A 174 5.00 11.36 -12.24
CA LEU A 174 4.87 12.29 -11.12
C LEU A 174 5.92 13.41 -11.14
N GLY A 175 6.95 13.27 -11.99
CA GLY A 175 8.04 14.21 -12.13
C GLY A 175 9.36 13.72 -11.52
N ASP A 176 10.43 14.37 -11.89
CA ASP A 176 11.84 13.99 -11.70
C ASP A 176 12.50 14.63 -10.47
N THR A 177 11.72 15.31 -9.61
CA THR A 177 12.17 15.88 -8.33
C THR A 177 11.22 15.52 -7.20
N LEU A 178 11.73 15.53 -5.96
CA LEU A 178 10.90 15.31 -4.76
C LEU A 178 9.80 16.37 -4.62
N ALA A 179 10.07 17.62 -4.95
CA ALA A 179 9.06 18.69 -4.93
C ALA A 179 7.91 18.40 -5.88
N LYS A 180 8.18 17.96 -7.12
CA LYS A 180 7.13 17.60 -8.09
C LYS A 180 6.29 16.43 -7.60
N ILE A 181 6.94 15.37 -7.09
CA ILE A 181 6.25 14.21 -6.52
C ILE A 181 5.42 14.62 -5.30
N ALA A 182 5.98 15.47 -4.43
CA ALA A 182 5.27 15.99 -3.25
C ALA A 182 4.05 16.83 -3.65
N ALA A 183 4.15 17.67 -4.68
CA ALA A 183 3.03 18.46 -5.19
C ALA A 183 1.87 17.57 -5.71
N GLN A 184 2.20 16.50 -6.44
CA GLN A 184 1.19 15.53 -6.87
C GLN A 184 0.49 14.87 -5.68
N LYS A 185 1.24 14.51 -4.63
CA LYS A 185 0.69 13.86 -3.44
C LYS A 185 -0.09 14.81 -2.53
N ALA A 186 0.43 16.02 -2.31
CA ALA A 186 -0.25 17.09 -1.58
C ALA A 186 -1.53 17.58 -2.29
N GLY A 187 -1.68 17.26 -3.58
CA GLY A 187 -2.91 17.54 -4.33
C GLY A 187 -4.18 16.91 -3.76
N ILE A 188 -4.08 15.95 -2.84
CA ILE A 188 -5.25 15.40 -2.14
C ILE A 188 -5.78 16.33 -1.04
N ILE A 189 -4.96 17.25 -0.53
CA ILE A 189 -5.31 18.14 0.58
C ILE A 189 -6.49 19.02 0.18
N LYS A 190 -7.57 18.99 0.99
CA LYS A 190 -8.77 19.81 0.79
C LYS A 190 -8.67 21.08 1.66
N PRO A 191 -9.38 22.17 1.31
CA PRO A 191 -9.40 23.37 2.16
C PRO A 191 -9.97 23.09 3.55
N ASP A 192 -9.44 23.78 4.55
CA ASP A 192 -9.94 23.80 5.94
C ASP A 192 -9.96 22.41 6.61
N THR A 193 -9.11 21.48 6.17
CA THR A 193 -8.98 20.13 6.75
C THR A 193 -7.78 20.02 7.68
N LEU A 194 -7.60 18.84 8.27
CA LEU A 194 -6.47 18.49 9.11
C LEU A 194 -5.57 17.53 8.37
N VAL A 195 -4.29 17.90 8.23
CA VAL A 195 -3.28 17.13 7.50
C VAL A 195 -2.29 16.52 8.47
N VAL A 196 -2.04 15.23 8.32
CA VAL A 196 -1.02 14.50 9.10
C VAL A 196 0.07 14.01 8.15
N SER A 197 1.33 14.31 8.42
CA SER A 197 2.45 13.92 7.55
C SER A 197 3.49 13.10 8.29
N ALA A 198 4.02 12.08 7.62
CA ALA A 198 5.31 11.50 8.01
C ALA A 198 6.39 12.58 7.99
N ARG A 199 7.51 12.34 8.68
CA ARG A 199 8.70 13.17 8.45
C ARG A 199 9.13 13.03 7.00
N GLN A 200 9.32 14.16 6.33
CA GLN A 200 9.77 14.21 4.93
C GLN A 200 11.18 14.80 4.83
N GLN A 201 11.81 14.64 3.66
CA GLN A 201 12.95 15.47 3.29
C GLN A 201 12.49 16.92 3.12
N GLU A 202 13.37 17.87 3.38
CA GLU A 202 13.06 19.30 3.44
C GLU A 202 12.31 19.81 2.18
N GLU A 203 12.78 19.42 1.00
CA GLU A 203 12.14 19.78 -0.28
C GLU A 203 10.68 19.34 -0.37
N ALA A 204 10.37 18.11 0.07
CA ALA A 204 9.00 17.59 0.05
C ALA A 204 8.15 18.19 1.17
N MET A 205 8.73 18.42 2.35
CA MET A 205 8.03 19.02 3.49
C MET A 205 7.59 20.44 3.19
N GLN A 206 8.47 21.25 2.57
CA GLN A 206 8.15 22.61 2.18
C GLN A 206 6.92 22.67 1.27
N VAL A 207 6.80 21.76 0.30
CA VAL A 207 5.62 21.71 -0.60
C VAL A 207 4.34 21.39 0.20
N ILE A 208 4.41 20.49 1.17
CA ILE A 208 3.24 20.15 2.01
C ILE A 208 2.84 21.35 2.88
N GLU A 209 3.82 22.01 3.52
CA GLU A 209 3.61 23.18 4.36
C GLU A 209 2.97 24.34 3.58
N ASP A 210 3.51 24.63 2.39
CA ASP A 210 2.99 25.69 1.51
C ASP A 210 1.56 25.37 1.05
N THR A 211 1.28 24.11 0.70
CA THR A 211 -0.07 23.66 0.33
C THR A 211 -1.04 23.77 1.51
N CYS A 212 -0.64 23.37 2.70
CA CYS A 212 -1.46 23.51 3.91
C CYS A 212 -1.75 24.98 4.24
N LYS A 213 -0.75 25.85 4.11
CA LYS A 213 -0.89 27.28 4.32
C LYS A 213 -1.86 27.91 3.30
N GLU A 214 -1.71 27.57 2.01
CA GLU A 214 -2.60 28.05 0.95
C GLU A 214 -4.05 27.64 1.18
N LYS A 215 -4.27 26.39 1.67
CA LYS A 215 -5.59 25.80 1.87
C LYS A 215 -6.14 25.95 3.29
N HIS A 216 -5.46 26.73 4.14
CA HIS A 216 -5.83 26.98 5.53
C HIS A 216 -5.97 25.72 6.40
N CYS A 217 -5.13 24.71 6.12
CA CYS A 217 -5.12 23.44 6.83
C CYS A 217 -4.16 23.47 8.03
N ALA A 218 -4.56 22.81 9.12
CA ALA A 218 -3.64 22.52 10.21
C ALA A 218 -2.75 21.30 9.83
N LEU A 219 -1.43 21.42 9.98
CA LEU A 219 -0.48 20.35 9.69
C LEU A 219 0.12 19.79 10.97
N GLN A 220 0.03 18.47 11.15
CA GLN A 220 0.72 17.72 12.19
C GLN A 220 1.74 16.80 11.54
N ALA A 221 3.01 16.93 11.89
CA ALA A 221 4.09 16.11 11.35
C ALA A 221 4.69 15.20 12.42
N VAL A 222 5.05 13.99 12.01
CA VAL A 222 5.78 13.04 12.87
C VAL A 222 7.15 13.62 13.25
N ASP A 223 7.42 13.70 14.53
CA ASP A 223 8.74 13.99 15.08
C ASP A 223 9.46 12.68 15.43
N GLU A 224 10.25 12.17 14.49
CA GLU A 224 10.98 10.90 14.67
C GLU A 224 11.96 10.94 15.86
N SER A 225 12.40 12.14 16.32
CA SER A 225 13.27 12.28 17.50
C SER A 225 12.57 11.89 18.81
N ARG A 226 11.24 11.82 18.80
CA ARG A 226 10.41 11.42 19.94
C ARG A 226 10.11 9.91 19.95
N ILE A 227 10.64 9.15 18.99
CA ILE A 227 10.58 7.69 19.00
C ILE A 227 11.69 7.16 19.91
N SER A 228 11.33 6.36 20.91
CA SER A 228 12.28 5.77 21.88
C SER A 228 11.89 4.33 22.25
N ASP A 229 12.72 3.68 23.05
CA ASP A 229 12.48 2.34 23.63
C ASP A 229 12.13 1.25 22.61
N VAL A 230 12.69 1.37 21.40
CA VAL A 230 12.43 0.44 20.30
C VAL A 230 12.99 -0.93 20.60
N ARG A 231 12.08 -1.93 20.60
CA ARG A 231 12.43 -3.36 20.73
C ARG A 231 11.77 -4.12 19.59
N CYS A 232 12.57 -4.92 18.88
CA CYS A 232 12.08 -5.79 17.81
C CYS A 232 12.10 -7.23 18.29
N GLY A 233 11.01 -7.96 18.07
CA GLY A 233 10.86 -9.38 18.42
C GLY A 233 10.16 -10.15 17.31
N ALA A 234 10.21 -11.48 17.40
CA ALA A 234 9.63 -12.39 16.41
C ALA A 234 8.08 -12.28 16.34
N GLU A 235 7.43 -11.74 17.36
CA GLU A 235 5.98 -11.64 17.50
C GLU A 235 5.48 -10.20 17.42
N GLY A 236 6.33 -9.26 17.03
CA GLY A 236 5.98 -7.84 16.92
C GLY A 236 7.08 -6.93 17.43
N GLN A 237 6.78 -5.66 17.53
CA GLN A 237 7.68 -4.63 17.97
C GLN A 237 7.04 -3.83 19.10
N THR A 238 7.86 -3.22 19.96
CA THR A 238 7.41 -2.22 20.92
C THR A 238 8.24 -0.95 20.78
N PHE A 239 7.60 0.19 21.02
CA PHE A 239 8.27 1.50 21.02
C PHE A 239 7.47 2.49 21.87
N SER A 240 8.10 3.63 22.19
CA SER A 240 7.44 4.77 22.80
C SER A 240 7.43 5.94 21.82
N TYR A 241 6.35 6.74 21.81
CA TYR A 241 6.23 7.92 20.98
C TYR A 241 5.41 9.01 21.67
N LYS A 242 6.02 10.18 21.91
CA LYS A 242 5.40 11.30 22.66
C LYS A 242 4.80 10.81 23.99
N THR A 243 3.48 10.88 24.17
CA THR A 243 2.74 10.41 25.34
C THR A 243 2.43 8.92 25.32
N TRP A 244 2.65 8.26 24.20
CA TRP A 244 2.40 6.83 24.02
C TRP A 244 3.61 6.00 24.46
N GLU A 245 3.58 5.48 25.68
CA GLU A 245 4.65 4.63 26.22
C GLU A 245 4.40 3.16 25.91
N ASN A 246 5.45 2.42 25.54
CA ASN A 246 5.42 0.97 25.33
C ASN A 246 4.28 0.49 24.41
N VAL A 247 4.09 1.13 23.26
CA VAL A 247 3.12 0.72 22.26
C VAL A 247 3.58 -0.56 21.58
N THR A 248 2.75 -1.58 21.58
CA THR A 248 3.00 -2.84 20.86
C THR A 248 2.36 -2.78 19.47
N ILE A 249 3.12 -3.18 18.45
CA ILE A 249 2.63 -3.35 17.08
C ILE A 249 2.92 -4.77 16.59
N SER A 250 1.96 -5.36 15.90
CA SER A 250 2.08 -6.69 15.30
C SER A 250 2.89 -6.71 14.00
N LEU A 251 2.93 -5.59 13.28
CA LEU A 251 3.65 -5.52 12.01
C LEU A 251 5.16 -5.48 12.23
N ALA A 252 5.88 -6.40 11.58
CA ALA A 252 7.33 -6.47 11.60
C ALA A 252 7.97 -5.60 10.51
N GLY A 253 9.30 -5.36 10.63
CA GLY A 253 10.07 -4.46 9.79
C GLY A 253 10.31 -3.11 10.48
N SER A 254 11.56 -2.62 10.43
CA SER A 254 11.99 -1.40 11.15
C SER A 254 11.17 -0.17 10.79
N TYR A 255 10.76 -0.06 9.54
CA TYR A 255 9.95 1.04 9.01
C TYR A 255 8.50 1.09 9.55
N GLN A 256 8.00 -0.01 10.10
CA GLN A 256 6.65 -0.03 10.65
C GLN A 256 6.50 0.82 11.92
N ILE A 257 7.60 1.06 12.64
CA ILE A 257 7.59 1.98 13.80
C ILE A 257 7.27 3.41 13.35
N LYS A 258 7.86 3.87 12.23
CA LYS A 258 7.56 5.17 11.65
C LYS A 258 6.13 5.26 11.13
N ASN A 259 5.64 4.21 10.47
CA ASN A 259 4.25 4.13 10.03
C ASN A 259 3.28 4.12 11.22
N ALA A 260 3.64 3.44 12.30
CA ALA A 260 2.86 3.42 13.54
C ALA A 260 2.84 4.80 14.23
N ALA A 261 3.97 5.50 14.28
CA ALA A 261 4.02 6.88 14.79
C ALA A 261 3.13 7.82 13.97
N LEU A 262 3.10 7.67 12.63
CA LEU A 262 2.21 8.42 11.76
C LEU A 262 0.73 8.08 12.02
N ALA A 263 0.41 6.81 12.26
CA ALA A 263 -0.94 6.41 12.63
C ALA A 263 -1.37 6.98 13.98
N LEU A 264 -0.45 7.06 14.96
CA LEU A 264 -0.72 7.71 16.26
C LEU A 264 -0.96 9.22 16.12
N GLU A 265 -0.22 9.92 15.26
CA GLU A 265 -0.56 11.32 14.91
C GLU A 265 -1.95 11.42 14.29
N GLY A 266 -2.31 10.48 13.41
CA GLY A 266 -3.66 10.40 12.84
C GLY A 266 -4.74 10.15 13.90
N VAL A 267 -4.46 9.35 14.92
CA VAL A 267 -5.37 9.15 16.07
C VAL A 267 -5.57 10.45 16.84
N GLU A 268 -4.48 11.18 17.14
CA GLU A 268 -4.59 12.46 17.85
C GLU A 268 -5.35 13.50 17.02
N ALA A 269 -5.16 13.50 15.70
CA ALA A 269 -5.91 14.33 14.79
C ALA A 269 -7.42 13.99 14.79
N LEU A 270 -7.77 12.71 14.75
CA LEU A 270 -9.16 12.25 14.81
C LEU A 270 -9.82 12.60 16.14
N ARG A 271 -9.09 12.54 17.27
CA ARG A 271 -9.58 13.00 18.58
C ARG A 271 -9.92 14.48 18.58
N GLN A 272 -9.12 15.33 17.91
CA GLN A 272 -9.42 16.76 17.74
C GLN A 272 -10.68 17.00 16.89
N LEU A 273 -11.09 16.04 16.09
CA LEU A 273 -12.31 16.03 15.29
C LEU A 273 -13.48 15.29 15.98
N ASP A 274 -13.40 15.13 17.30
CA ASP A 274 -14.41 14.50 18.16
C ASP A 274 -14.68 13.01 17.89
N TYR A 275 -13.72 12.29 17.25
CA TYR A 275 -13.80 10.83 17.18
C TYR A 275 -13.45 10.23 18.56
N ALA A 276 -14.36 9.43 19.11
CA ALA A 276 -14.17 8.78 20.40
C ALA A 276 -13.24 7.58 20.29
N LEU A 277 -11.96 7.78 20.55
CA LEU A 277 -10.89 6.76 20.51
C LEU A 277 -10.20 6.72 21.87
N SER A 278 -10.48 5.70 22.70
CA SER A 278 -9.78 5.51 23.98
C SER A 278 -8.36 4.97 23.76
N ASP A 279 -7.46 5.22 24.73
CA ASP A 279 -6.09 4.70 24.67
C ASP A 279 -6.04 3.17 24.56
N GLN A 280 -6.97 2.49 25.24
CA GLN A 280 -7.07 1.04 25.18
C GLN A 280 -7.42 0.56 23.76
N GLN A 281 -8.44 1.14 23.11
CA GLN A 281 -8.81 0.80 21.74
C GLN A 281 -7.68 1.05 20.74
N VAL A 282 -6.96 2.17 20.92
CA VAL A 282 -5.79 2.48 20.07
C VAL A 282 -4.70 1.42 20.25
N ARG A 283 -4.33 1.10 21.49
CA ARG A 283 -3.31 0.07 21.78
C ARG A 283 -3.70 -1.31 21.24
N GLU A 284 -4.94 -1.72 21.43
CA GLU A 284 -5.48 -2.98 20.90
C GLU A 284 -5.46 -2.98 19.36
N GLY A 285 -5.90 -1.90 18.72
CA GLY A 285 -5.86 -1.75 17.27
C GLY A 285 -4.45 -1.84 16.71
N MET A 286 -3.47 -1.16 17.33
CA MET A 286 -2.05 -1.23 16.95
C MET A 286 -1.49 -2.65 17.09
N ALA A 287 -1.80 -3.35 18.19
CA ALA A 287 -1.30 -4.69 18.48
C ALA A 287 -1.93 -5.78 17.58
N HIS A 288 -3.14 -5.57 17.07
CA HIS A 288 -3.86 -6.58 16.28
C HIS A 288 -3.96 -6.25 14.79
N THR A 289 -3.32 -5.16 14.34
CA THR A 289 -3.32 -4.81 12.91
C THR A 289 -2.63 -5.90 12.08
N VAL A 290 -3.29 -6.34 11.02
CA VAL A 290 -2.75 -7.30 10.05
C VAL A 290 -2.58 -6.60 8.70
N TRP A 291 -1.38 -6.67 8.14
CA TRP A 291 -1.07 -6.11 6.83
C TRP A 291 -0.06 -6.99 6.10
N ARG A 292 -0.56 -7.86 5.23
CA ARG A 292 0.27 -8.84 4.53
C ARG A 292 1.09 -8.21 3.41
N GLY A 293 2.25 -8.82 3.11
CA GLY A 293 3.16 -8.36 2.04
C GLY A 293 4.06 -7.20 2.44
N ARG A 294 4.16 -6.91 3.75
CA ARG A 294 5.13 -5.97 4.33
C ARG A 294 5.86 -6.66 5.47
N PHE A 295 7.08 -7.11 5.21
CA PHE A 295 7.94 -7.89 6.11
C PHE A 295 7.17 -9.01 6.84
N THR A 296 6.35 -9.73 6.05
CA THR A 296 5.41 -10.73 6.59
C THR A 296 6.06 -12.09 6.66
N THR A 297 6.07 -12.69 7.84
CA THR A 297 6.53 -14.06 8.05
C THR A 297 5.46 -15.05 7.57
N LEU A 298 5.80 -15.89 6.60
CA LEU A 298 4.95 -16.98 6.12
C LEU A 298 5.26 -18.32 6.81
N ARG A 299 6.53 -18.54 7.15
CA ARG A 299 7.04 -19.78 7.71
C ARG A 299 8.21 -19.47 8.66
N ARG A 300 8.47 -20.33 9.64
CA ARG A 300 9.55 -20.12 10.65
C ARG A 300 10.79 -21.00 10.44
N ASP A 301 10.67 -22.19 9.90
CA ASP A 301 11.75 -23.16 9.79
C ASP A 301 11.90 -23.73 8.35
N PRO A 302 12.74 -23.19 7.47
CA PRO A 302 13.45 -21.90 7.57
C PRO A 302 12.50 -20.74 7.62
N THR A 303 12.98 -19.61 8.17
CA THR A 303 12.15 -18.38 8.16
C THR A 303 11.92 -17.90 6.73
N VAL A 304 10.67 -17.69 6.34
CA VAL A 304 10.31 -17.11 5.04
C VAL A 304 9.61 -15.79 5.23
N ILE A 305 10.17 -14.73 4.67
CA ILE A 305 9.62 -13.37 4.68
C ILE A 305 9.20 -12.98 3.27
N ILE A 306 8.01 -12.40 3.15
CA ILE A 306 7.59 -11.67 1.94
C ILE A 306 7.55 -10.18 2.20
N ASP A 307 8.05 -9.38 1.26
CA ASP A 307 8.06 -7.91 1.36
C ASP A 307 7.86 -7.24 0.01
N GLY A 308 7.06 -6.19 -0.04
CA GLY A 308 6.74 -5.46 -1.26
C GLY A 308 7.74 -4.38 -1.67
N SER A 309 8.95 -4.37 -1.12
CA SER A 309 10.00 -3.40 -1.47
C SER A 309 10.37 -3.51 -2.95
N HIS A 310 10.24 -2.40 -3.69
CA HIS A 310 10.42 -2.34 -5.13
C HIS A 310 11.03 -1.02 -5.64
N ASN A 311 11.42 -0.15 -4.73
CA ASN A 311 12.11 1.11 -5.03
C ASN A 311 13.28 1.31 -4.05
N PRO A 312 14.24 2.21 -4.35
CA PRO A 312 15.44 2.38 -3.54
C PRO A 312 15.18 2.75 -2.06
N ALA A 313 14.15 3.54 -1.80
CA ALA A 313 13.80 3.92 -0.43
C ALA A 313 13.29 2.70 0.37
N ALA A 314 12.39 1.91 -0.22
CA ALA A 314 11.91 0.68 0.40
C ALA A 314 13.01 -0.37 0.54
N ALA A 315 13.96 -0.45 -0.41
CA ALA A 315 15.10 -1.35 -0.33
C ALA A 315 16.04 -1.02 0.84
N ARG A 316 16.25 0.27 1.16
CA ARG A 316 17.01 0.68 2.36
C ARG A 316 16.30 0.22 3.64
N GLU A 317 15.00 0.45 3.74
CA GLU A 317 14.20 0.00 4.89
C GLU A 317 14.15 -1.53 5.03
N LEU A 318 14.11 -2.26 3.89
CA LEU A 318 14.24 -3.72 3.89
C LEU A 318 15.61 -4.15 4.40
N LYS A 319 16.68 -3.55 3.90
CA LYS A 319 18.04 -3.80 4.36
C LYS A 319 18.16 -3.61 5.86
N ASP A 320 17.75 -2.45 6.39
CA ASP A 320 17.79 -2.13 7.82
C ASP A 320 16.98 -3.15 8.65
N SER A 321 15.85 -3.60 8.11
CA SER A 321 15.03 -4.64 8.73
C SER A 321 15.75 -5.98 8.76
N LEU A 322 16.36 -6.40 7.64
CA LEU A 322 17.09 -7.67 7.55
C LEU A 322 18.29 -7.71 8.52
N GLU A 323 19.08 -6.64 8.58
CA GLU A 323 20.22 -6.52 9.50
C GLU A 323 19.76 -6.57 10.97
N ARG A 324 18.61 -6.02 11.29
CA ARG A 324 18.06 -6.00 12.66
C ARG A 324 17.41 -7.31 13.08
N TYR A 325 16.66 -7.96 12.17
CA TYR A 325 15.90 -9.18 12.52
C TYR A 325 16.70 -10.47 12.31
N PHE A 326 17.71 -10.45 11.45
CA PHE A 326 18.50 -11.62 11.08
C PHE A 326 20.01 -11.41 11.26
N PRO A 327 20.48 -10.86 12.40
CA PRO A 327 21.91 -10.63 12.61
C PRO A 327 22.68 -11.96 12.52
N GLY A 328 23.64 -12.04 11.60
CA GLY A 328 24.49 -13.21 11.41
C GLY A 328 23.84 -14.44 10.77
N LYS A 329 22.57 -14.36 10.34
CA LYS A 329 21.91 -15.43 9.61
C LYS A 329 22.27 -15.42 8.13
N THR A 330 22.25 -16.59 7.51
CA THR A 330 22.40 -16.74 6.06
C THR A 330 21.08 -16.37 5.38
N LEU A 331 21.13 -15.48 4.38
CA LEU A 331 19.98 -15.03 3.64
C LEU A 331 19.97 -15.58 2.22
N TYR A 332 18.83 -16.11 1.80
CA TYR A 332 18.55 -16.51 0.42
C TYR A 332 17.44 -15.61 -0.13
N TYR A 333 17.61 -15.11 -1.35
CA TYR A 333 16.61 -14.21 -1.94
C TYR A 333 15.88 -14.86 -3.11
N VAL A 334 14.57 -14.57 -3.20
CA VAL A 334 13.77 -14.72 -4.41
C VAL A 334 13.35 -13.30 -4.82
N MET A 335 13.88 -12.83 -5.96
CA MET A 335 13.77 -11.42 -6.37
C MET A 335 13.12 -11.30 -7.75
N GLY A 336 12.05 -10.47 -7.85
CA GLY A 336 11.41 -10.12 -9.11
C GLY A 336 11.14 -8.62 -9.19
N MET A 337 11.50 -7.98 -10.31
CA MET A 337 11.41 -6.52 -10.47
C MET A 337 10.63 -6.12 -11.73
N PHE A 338 10.17 -4.87 -11.78
CA PHE A 338 9.66 -4.25 -12.99
C PHE A 338 10.75 -3.43 -13.69
N LYS A 339 10.66 -3.34 -15.03
CA LYS A 339 11.62 -2.62 -15.89
C LYS A 339 11.67 -1.11 -15.61
N ASP A 340 10.53 -0.55 -15.24
CA ASP A 340 10.34 0.89 -14.97
C ASP A 340 10.76 1.29 -13.55
N LYS A 341 11.33 0.40 -12.78
CA LYS A 341 11.86 0.69 -11.44
C LYS A 341 13.38 0.83 -11.47
N ASP A 342 13.93 1.59 -10.54
CA ASP A 342 15.37 1.67 -10.33
C ASP A 342 15.88 0.39 -9.66
N TYR A 343 15.79 -0.72 -10.41
CA TYR A 343 16.21 -2.04 -9.93
C TYR A 343 17.72 -2.11 -9.69
N ALA A 344 18.53 -1.30 -10.39
CA ALA A 344 19.97 -1.28 -10.19
C ALA A 344 20.31 -0.84 -8.76
N GLN A 345 19.73 0.26 -8.29
CA GLN A 345 19.94 0.76 -6.93
C GLN A 345 19.35 -0.19 -5.86
N VAL A 346 18.23 -0.87 -6.18
CA VAL A 346 17.67 -1.91 -5.27
C VAL A 346 18.64 -3.08 -5.14
N ILE A 347 19.26 -3.54 -6.25
CA ILE A 347 20.28 -4.60 -6.26
C ILE A 347 21.50 -4.18 -5.42
N ASP A 348 22.04 -2.98 -5.66
CA ASP A 348 23.22 -2.48 -4.94
C ASP A 348 23.00 -2.46 -3.41
N LEU A 349 21.80 -2.13 -2.98
CA LEU A 349 21.44 -2.06 -1.56
C LEU A 349 21.23 -3.42 -0.90
N THR A 350 20.65 -4.38 -1.63
CA THR A 350 20.16 -5.63 -1.03
C THR A 350 21.00 -6.86 -1.36
N ALA A 351 21.50 -6.96 -2.59
CA ALA A 351 22.21 -8.16 -3.07
C ALA A 351 23.49 -8.51 -2.26
N PRO A 352 24.24 -7.54 -1.70
CA PRO A 352 25.43 -7.88 -0.88
C PRO A 352 25.10 -8.66 0.40
N LEU A 353 23.87 -8.62 0.88
CA LEU A 353 23.44 -9.32 2.11
C LEU A 353 23.13 -10.80 1.87
N ALA A 354 22.87 -11.18 0.62
CA ALA A 354 22.43 -12.53 0.31
C ALA A 354 23.59 -13.47 0.07
N ARG A 355 23.49 -14.69 0.58
CA ARG A 355 24.36 -15.80 0.22
C ARG A 355 24.11 -16.26 -1.22
N HIS A 356 22.86 -16.31 -1.62
CA HIS A 356 22.44 -16.72 -2.95
C HIS A 356 21.14 -16.02 -3.34
N ILE A 357 20.98 -15.71 -4.63
CA ILE A 357 19.82 -15.00 -5.15
C ILE A 357 19.22 -15.81 -6.30
N ILE A 358 17.90 -15.98 -6.28
CA ILE A 358 17.14 -16.57 -7.37
C ILE A 358 16.23 -15.49 -7.93
N THR A 359 16.45 -15.14 -9.18
CA THR A 359 15.59 -14.15 -9.84
C THR A 359 14.40 -14.81 -10.50
N VAL A 360 13.26 -14.13 -10.47
CA VAL A 360 11.99 -14.59 -11.04
C VAL A 360 11.35 -13.48 -11.86
N GLU A 361 10.51 -13.85 -12.82
CA GLU A 361 9.68 -12.90 -13.57
C GLU A 361 8.28 -12.78 -12.91
N THR A 362 7.76 -11.57 -12.82
CA THR A 362 6.39 -11.35 -12.33
C THR A 362 5.39 -11.84 -13.37
N PRO A 363 4.55 -12.84 -13.07
CA PRO A 363 3.65 -13.46 -14.04
C PRO A 363 2.63 -12.49 -14.63
N GLY A 364 2.37 -12.63 -15.93
CA GLY A 364 1.26 -11.94 -16.62
C GLY A 364 1.35 -10.42 -16.67
N ASN A 365 2.50 -9.83 -16.34
CA ASN A 365 2.66 -8.37 -16.33
C ASN A 365 3.67 -7.90 -17.39
N PRO A 366 3.27 -7.09 -18.39
CA PRO A 366 4.15 -6.63 -19.46
C PRO A 366 5.32 -5.73 -18.98
N ARG A 367 5.21 -5.18 -17.77
CA ARG A 367 6.27 -4.39 -17.12
C ARG A 367 7.33 -5.26 -16.45
N ALA A 368 7.11 -6.57 -16.32
CA ALA A 368 8.04 -7.46 -15.65
C ALA A 368 9.43 -7.43 -16.32
N LEU A 369 10.48 -7.32 -15.50
CA LEU A 369 11.86 -7.52 -15.97
C LEU A 369 12.06 -9.03 -16.10
N PRO A 370 12.51 -9.54 -17.27
CA PRO A 370 12.77 -10.97 -17.44
C PRO A 370 13.74 -11.50 -16.39
N ALA A 371 13.42 -12.67 -15.83
CA ALA A 371 14.21 -13.27 -14.75
C ALA A 371 15.70 -13.37 -15.09
N ARG A 372 16.03 -13.75 -16.33
CA ARG A 372 17.40 -13.85 -16.80
C ARG A 372 18.12 -12.49 -16.86
N GLU A 373 17.46 -11.45 -17.37
CA GLU A 373 18.03 -10.09 -17.43
C GLU A 373 18.29 -9.55 -16.02
N LEU A 374 17.38 -9.82 -15.10
CA LEU A 374 17.54 -9.46 -13.69
C LEU A 374 18.74 -10.21 -13.08
N ALA A 375 18.92 -11.52 -13.38
CA ALA A 375 20.08 -12.28 -12.92
C ALA A 375 21.40 -11.71 -13.45
N GLU A 376 21.45 -11.30 -14.72
CA GLU A 376 22.62 -10.66 -15.32
C GLU A 376 22.97 -9.32 -14.63
N ALA A 377 21.96 -8.55 -14.22
CA ALA A 377 22.16 -7.34 -13.45
C ALA A 377 22.66 -7.63 -12.03
N VAL A 378 22.07 -8.60 -11.34
CA VAL A 378 22.46 -9.02 -9.99
C VAL A 378 23.87 -9.58 -9.96
N ALA A 379 24.29 -10.34 -10.99
CA ALA A 379 25.62 -10.96 -11.09
C ALA A 379 26.79 -9.96 -11.01
N ARG A 380 26.54 -8.69 -11.35
CA ARG A 380 27.54 -7.61 -11.25
C ARG A 380 27.85 -7.25 -9.79
N VAL A 381 26.93 -7.51 -8.86
CA VAL A 381 27.04 -7.17 -7.44
C VAL A 381 27.22 -8.45 -6.60
N ASN A 382 26.45 -9.50 -6.91
CA ASN A 382 26.53 -10.80 -6.25
C ASN A 382 26.60 -11.92 -7.30
N PRO A 383 27.77 -12.55 -7.52
CA PRO A 383 27.93 -13.59 -8.51
C PRO A 383 27.20 -14.90 -8.16
N SER A 384 26.76 -15.06 -6.90
CA SER A 384 25.96 -16.20 -6.46
C SER A 384 24.49 -16.01 -6.81
N VAL A 385 24.18 -16.02 -8.08
CA VAL A 385 22.83 -15.79 -8.61
C VAL A 385 22.48 -16.78 -9.71
N GLU A 386 21.20 -17.13 -9.76
CA GLU A 386 20.60 -17.90 -10.84
C GLU A 386 19.18 -17.39 -11.11
N TRP A 387 18.56 -17.85 -12.17
CA TRP A 387 17.17 -17.52 -12.50
C TRP A 387 16.28 -18.77 -12.48
N ALA A 388 14.99 -18.59 -12.26
CA ALA A 388 13.98 -19.65 -12.29
C ALA A 388 12.85 -19.31 -13.28
N ASP A 389 12.25 -20.37 -13.85
CA ASP A 389 11.19 -20.26 -14.87
C ASP A 389 9.85 -19.76 -14.30
N SER A 390 9.65 -19.90 -12.99
CA SER A 390 8.44 -19.44 -12.29
C SER A 390 8.76 -19.00 -10.87
N VAL A 391 7.84 -18.25 -10.28
CA VAL A 391 7.91 -17.83 -8.87
C VAL A 391 7.94 -19.06 -7.96
N ALA A 392 7.06 -20.02 -8.20
CA ALA A 392 6.98 -21.26 -7.42
C ALA A 392 8.31 -22.04 -7.44
N HIS A 393 8.90 -22.24 -8.63
CA HIS A 393 10.18 -22.91 -8.76
C HIS A 393 11.32 -22.14 -8.06
N GLY A 394 11.32 -20.80 -8.15
CA GLY A 394 12.29 -19.97 -7.43
C GLY A 394 12.19 -20.12 -5.91
N VAL A 395 10.97 -20.14 -5.37
CA VAL A 395 10.71 -20.36 -3.93
C VAL A 395 11.12 -21.76 -3.49
N GLU A 396 10.76 -22.81 -4.24
CA GLU A 396 11.13 -24.20 -3.95
C GLU A 396 12.64 -24.38 -3.89
N ARG A 397 13.39 -23.81 -4.84
CA ARG A 397 14.85 -23.87 -4.87
C ARG A 397 15.48 -23.14 -3.69
N ALA A 398 14.99 -21.94 -3.35
CA ALA A 398 15.48 -21.21 -2.19
C ALA A 398 15.25 -22.00 -0.89
N LEU A 399 14.06 -22.61 -0.74
CA LEU A 399 13.74 -23.47 0.41
C LEU A 399 14.61 -24.74 0.47
N ALA A 400 14.95 -25.32 -0.67
CA ALA A 400 15.82 -26.51 -0.73
C ALA A 400 17.28 -26.20 -0.33
N MET A 401 17.75 -24.97 -0.57
CA MET A 401 19.08 -24.51 -0.20
C MET A 401 19.18 -24.06 1.26
N ALA A 402 18.09 -23.51 1.81
CA ALA A 402 18.08 -22.92 3.14
C ALA A 402 18.02 -23.99 4.24
N GLY A 403 18.92 -23.91 5.20
CA GLY A 403 18.85 -24.67 6.45
C GLY A 403 17.81 -24.09 7.40
N LYS A 404 17.48 -24.81 8.47
CA LYS A 404 16.45 -24.39 9.45
C LYS A 404 16.69 -23.02 10.08
N GLU A 405 17.95 -22.66 10.29
CA GLU A 405 18.35 -21.40 10.92
C GLU A 405 18.46 -20.23 9.93
N ASP A 406 18.39 -20.51 8.63
CA ASP A 406 18.51 -19.53 7.58
C ASP A 406 17.21 -18.80 7.33
N ALA A 407 17.25 -17.75 6.50
CA ALA A 407 16.06 -17.01 6.09
C ALA A 407 15.96 -16.88 4.56
N VAL A 408 14.74 -17.07 4.05
CA VAL A 408 14.39 -16.84 2.65
C VAL A 408 13.57 -15.55 2.57
N ILE A 409 14.02 -14.60 1.76
CA ILE A 409 13.39 -13.30 1.59
C ILE A 409 12.86 -13.18 0.16
N VAL A 410 11.56 -13.00 0.01
CA VAL A 410 10.90 -12.86 -1.29
C VAL A 410 10.46 -11.41 -1.44
N PHE A 411 10.99 -10.68 -2.43
CA PHE A 411 10.72 -9.25 -2.60
C PHE A 411 10.95 -8.75 -4.03
N GLY A 412 10.61 -7.47 -4.27
CA GLY A 412 10.88 -6.72 -5.48
C GLY A 412 9.63 -6.31 -6.25
N SER A 413 8.49 -6.96 -6.03
CA SER A 413 7.17 -6.52 -6.51
C SER A 413 6.06 -7.14 -5.67
N LEU A 414 5.04 -6.35 -5.35
CA LEU A 414 3.83 -6.87 -4.70
C LEU A 414 3.09 -7.89 -5.57
N SER A 415 3.18 -7.77 -6.88
CA SER A 415 2.33 -8.50 -7.83
C SER A 415 2.55 -10.02 -7.87
N PHE A 416 3.68 -10.53 -7.36
CA PHE A 416 3.94 -11.98 -7.34
C PHE A 416 4.00 -12.57 -5.93
N LEU A 417 3.85 -11.74 -4.87
CA LEU A 417 3.93 -12.22 -3.49
C LEU A 417 2.82 -13.20 -3.12
N GLY A 418 1.65 -13.09 -3.78
CA GLY A 418 0.55 -14.05 -3.60
C GLY A 418 0.95 -15.44 -4.07
N GLU A 419 1.50 -15.57 -5.29
CA GLU A 419 2.00 -16.83 -5.84
C GLU A 419 3.16 -17.39 -5.00
N ALA A 420 4.08 -16.52 -4.57
CA ALA A 420 5.16 -16.94 -3.67
C ALA A 420 4.62 -17.50 -2.34
N ALA A 421 3.59 -16.89 -1.77
CA ALA A 421 2.97 -17.38 -0.54
C ALA A 421 2.27 -18.73 -0.74
N ASP A 422 1.61 -18.92 -1.89
CA ASP A 422 1.00 -20.21 -2.25
C ASP A 422 2.07 -21.30 -2.40
N ALA A 423 3.19 -21.01 -3.07
CA ALA A 423 4.33 -21.94 -3.20
C ALA A 423 4.92 -22.32 -1.83
N VAL A 424 5.10 -21.38 -0.90
CA VAL A 424 5.58 -21.65 0.47
C VAL A 424 4.62 -22.58 1.23
N ASN A 425 3.31 -22.48 0.98
CA ASN A 425 2.25 -23.27 1.63
C ASN A 425 1.94 -24.59 0.90
N GLY A 426 2.64 -24.89 -0.21
CA GLY A 426 2.43 -26.11 -1.00
C GLY A 426 1.10 -26.16 -1.76
N LYS A 427 0.63 -24.99 -2.23
CA LYS A 427 -0.63 -24.84 -2.99
C LYS A 427 -0.36 -24.62 -4.45
#